data_c2b26c9568f78f4286e2800f1a449bf1
#
_entry.id   c2b26c9568f78f4286e2800f1a449bf1
#
_cell.length_a   1.000
_cell.length_b   1.000
_cell.length_c   1.000
_cell.angle_alpha   90.00
_cell.angle_beta   90.00
_cell.angle_gamma   90.00
#
_symmetry.space_group_name_H-M   'P 1'
#
loop_
_entity.id
_entity.type
_entity.pdbx_description
1 polymer ?
#
loop_
_entity_poly.entity_id
_entity_poly.type
_entity_poly.pdbx_seq_one_letter_code
_entity_poly.pdbx_strand_id
1 'polypeptide(L)'
;ELRTSAIVTGGIATFDIPDHIWYDDYEDYLQETMSVTVSPYVVSDSGKQTALEQIHYDIDIPLSPIELLTPDTPYKVVSTALSNIVFNVREGSTVTINGEDYSDLVNTEGGRVSYNATVQPIGENVFQIVVRSQYCRENSMTVTLYREKQEIPLDLASDIATSASSSTMLVRATTLPGAVVKVLSPYYDLDITSMATDGSFSFQAKFDKIGDNTIIITADYPGKATTRVEHIVNYVPNIVDYSKRAWSATRDYTDLLNNLDLRKANSQIYECKGVITSIETTKPQRAYMNVGTEDNPLILYVENSSKTTWEEGQSYRLYGDVYGMYNSKPWLIVRYTYGLNEVAKAAPREIFQNGWKNACNPLGAML
;
A
#
# COMPACT_ATOMS: atom_id res chain seq x y z
N GLU A 1 -12.60 17.61 -60.28
CA GLU A 1 -11.55 18.14 -61.16
C GLU A 1 -11.48 19.65 -61.00
N LEU A 2 -10.34 20.16 -60.49
CA LEU A 2 -10.10 21.60 -60.41
C LEU A 2 -9.36 22.10 -61.62
N ARG A 3 -9.81 23.27 -62.15
CA ARG A 3 -9.12 23.96 -63.23
C ARG A 3 -8.71 25.36 -62.75
N THR A 4 -7.42 25.63 -62.85
CA THR A 4 -6.86 26.95 -62.57
C THR A 4 -6.00 27.41 -63.71
N SER A 5 -5.76 28.72 -63.88
CA SER A 5 -4.92 29.28 -64.95
C SER A 5 -4.03 30.39 -64.44
N ALA A 6 -2.83 30.48 -64.99
CA ALA A 6 -1.89 31.53 -64.75
C ALA A 6 -1.29 32.06 -66.08
N ILE A 7 -0.90 33.31 -66.14
CA ILE A 7 -0.25 33.92 -67.32
C ILE A 7 1.23 33.51 -67.29
N VAL A 8 1.69 33.05 -68.46
CA VAL A 8 3.13 32.74 -68.60
C VAL A 8 3.89 34.03 -68.79
N THR A 9 4.83 34.34 -67.91
CA THR A 9 5.71 35.51 -67.98
C THR A 9 7.18 35.06 -67.94
N GLY A 10 7.94 35.38 -68.99
CA GLY A 10 9.33 34.95 -69.07
C GLY A 10 9.54 33.42 -69.14
N GLY A 11 8.54 32.68 -69.64
CA GLY A 11 8.60 31.22 -69.74
C GLY A 11 8.17 30.49 -68.44
N ILE A 12 7.76 31.20 -67.42
CA ILE A 12 7.34 30.63 -66.12
C ILE A 12 5.87 30.97 -65.86
N ALA A 13 5.10 30.01 -65.38
CA ALA A 13 3.78 30.21 -64.77
C ALA A 13 3.78 29.64 -63.35
N THR A 14 3.29 30.43 -62.40
CA THR A 14 3.18 30.02 -60.99
C THR A 14 1.73 29.87 -60.64
N PHE A 15 1.37 28.72 -60.04
CA PHE A 15 0.06 28.41 -59.53
C PHE A 15 0.15 28.28 -58.02
N ASP A 16 -0.72 28.96 -57.31
CA ASP A 16 -0.93 28.79 -55.90
C ASP A 16 -2.19 27.91 -55.73
N ILE A 17 -1.97 26.65 -55.41
CA ILE A 17 -3.01 25.65 -55.25
C ILE A 17 -3.11 25.36 -53.76
N PRO A 18 -4.23 25.71 -53.12
CA PRO A 18 -4.44 25.39 -51.68
C PRO A 18 -4.43 23.88 -51.43
N ASP A 19 -3.75 23.42 -50.39
CA ASP A 19 -3.59 21.99 -50.08
C ASP A 19 -4.91 21.26 -49.95
N HIS A 20 -5.93 21.91 -49.41
CA HIS A 20 -7.26 21.32 -49.20
C HIS A 20 -8.12 21.10 -50.42
N ILE A 21 -7.72 21.64 -51.59
CA ILE A 21 -8.52 21.58 -52.83
C ILE A 21 -8.63 20.16 -53.36
N TRP A 22 -7.75 19.27 -52.91
CA TRP A 22 -7.69 17.88 -53.29
C TRP A 22 -8.62 16.97 -52.51
N TYR A 23 -9.20 17.46 -51.40
CA TYR A 23 -10.02 16.72 -50.47
C TYR A 23 -11.52 17.02 -50.75
N ASP A 24 -12.09 16.37 -51.75
CA ASP A 24 -13.50 16.59 -52.13
C ASP A 24 -14.45 15.73 -51.29
N ASP A 25 -13.98 14.62 -50.72
CA ASP A 25 -14.77 13.66 -49.99
C ASP A 25 -14.09 13.28 -48.63
N TYR A 26 -14.90 12.95 -47.63
CA TYR A 26 -14.39 12.50 -46.33
C TYR A 26 -13.57 11.20 -46.44
N GLU A 27 -13.90 10.31 -47.33
CA GLU A 27 -13.17 9.05 -47.57
C GLU A 27 -11.70 9.28 -47.89
N ASP A 28 -11.35 10.38 -48.53
CA ASP A 28 -9.95 10.75 -48.85
C ASP A 28 -9.12 10.99 -47.59
N TYR A 29 -9.75 11.41 -46.50
CA TYR A 29 -9.07 11.67 -45.21
C TYR A 29 -8.80 10.42 -44.40
N LEU A 30 -9.34 9.27 -44.77
CA LEU A 30 -9.08 7.98 -44.13
C LEU A 30 -7.76 7.34 -44.56
N GLN A 31 -7.19 7.80 -45.69
CA GLN A 31 -5.94 7.28 -46.25
C GLN A 31 -4.74 8.00 -45.67
N GLU A 32 -3.62 7.29 -45.51
CA GLU A 32 -2.37 7.89 -45.04
C GLU A 32 -1.77 8.82 -46.09
N THR A 33 -1.85 8.45 -47.35
CA THR A 33 -1.32 9.18 -48.47
C THR A 33 -2.37 9.28 -49.59
N MET A 34 -2.47 10.45 -50.19
CA MET A 34 -3.31 10.69 -51.36
C MET A 34 -2.45 11.02 -52.56
N SER A 35 -2.66 10.29 -53.67
CA SER A 35 -1.94 10.57 -54.90
C SER A 35 -2.73 11.53 -55.80
N VAL A 36 -2.09 12.61 -56.18
CA VAL A 36 -2.63 13.69 -56.99
C VAL A 36 -1.90 13.77 -58.33
N THR A 37 -2.61 13.87 -59.41
CA THR A 37 -2.03 14.08 -60.75
C THR A 37 -2.40 15.45 -61.28
N VAL A 38 -1.41 16.26 -61.59
CA VAL A 38 -1.56 17.56 -62.24
C VAL A 38 -1.29 17.39 -63.73
N SER A 39 -2.21 17.78 -64.55
CA SER A 39 -2.09 17.72 -66.02
C SER A 39 -2.01 19.15 -66.58
N PRO A 40 -0.83 19.75 -66.64
CA PRO A 40 -0.68 21.10 -67.16
C PRO A 40 -0.75 21.15 -68.68
N TYR A 41 -1.28 22.22 -69.18
CA TYR A 41 -1.28 22.51 -70.65
C TYR A 41 -1.11 23.99 -70.87
N VAL A 42 -0.50 24.32 -71.98
CA VAL A 42 -0.32 25.72 -72.42
C VAL A 42 -1.34 26.06 -73.47
N VAL A 43 -2.00 27.22 -73.36
CA VAL A 43 -2.90 27.77 -74.38
C VAL A 43 -2.19 28.94 -75.09
N SER A 44 -2.03 28.82 -76.40
CA SER A 44 -1.46 29.90 -77.22
C SER A 44 -2.50 31.00 -77.45
N ASP A 45 -2.07 32.19 -77.89
CA ASP A 45 -2.94 33.30 -78.25
C ASP A 45 -4.01 32.93 -79.28
N SER A 46 -3.74 31.93 -80.14
CA SER A 46 -4.68 31.36 -81.12
C SER A 46 -5.66 30.36 -80.53
N GLY A 47 -5.62 30.11 -79.19
CA GLY A 47 -6.48 29.14 -78.51
C GLY A 47 -6.05 27.68 -78.67
N LYS A 48 -4.88 27.40 -79.28
CA LYS A 48 -4.34 26.04 -79.36
C LYS A 48 -3.81 25.57 -78.03
N GLN A 49 -4.30 24.44 -77.56
CA GLN A 49 -3.84 23.76 -76.37
C GLN A 49 -2.71 22.79 -76.67
N THR A 50 -1.66 22.83 -75.86
CA THR A 50 -0.56 21.87 -75.90
C THR A 50 -0.35 21.30 -74.50
N ALA A 51 -0.55 19.98 -74.34
CA ALA A 51 -0.34 19.31 -73.06
C ALA A 51 1.13 19.24 -72.72
N LEU A 52 1.47 19.45 -71.47
CA LEU A 52 2.80 19.23 -70.91
C LEU A 52 2.84 17.89 -70.18
N GLU A 53 3.99 17.51 -69.69
CA GLU A 53 4.18 16.30 -68.91
C GLU A 53 3.35 16.35 -67.64
N GLN A 54 2.72 15.25 -67.29
CA GLN A 54 1.94 15.11 -66.06
C GLN A 54 2.90 15.07 -64.87
N ILE A 55 2.48 15.69 -63.79
CA ILE A 55 3.22 15.75 -62.53
C ILE A 55 2.40 14.96 -61.51
N HIS A 56 3.03 14.03 -60.83
CA HIS A 56 2.42 13.22 -59.76
C HIS A 56 2.96 13.63 -58.41
N TYR A 57 2.08 13.84 -57.43
CA TYR A 57 2.42 14.16 -56.04
C TYR A 57 1.75 13.15 -55.12
N ASP A 58 2.47 12.71 -54.11
CA ASP A 58 1.92 12.03 -52.97
C ASP A 58 1.85 13.01 -51.81
N ILE A 59 0.64 13.18 -51.25
CA ILE A 59 0.35 14.10 -50.16
C ILE A 59 0.09 13.28 -48.92
N ASP A 60 0.89 13.44 -47.89
CA ASP A 60 0.66 12.79 -46.59
C ASP A 60 -0.46 13.52 -45.83
N ILE A 61 -1.51 12.76 -45.46
CA ILE A 61 -2.64 13.29 -44.72
C ILE A 61 -2.38 13.15 -43.23
N PRO A 62 -2.24 14.26 -42.47
CA PRO A 62 -1.94 14.23 -41.05
C PRO A 62 -3.09 13.63 -40.23
N LEU A 63 -2.78 13.09 -39.05
CA LEU A 63 -3.79 12.74 -38.06
C LEU A 63 -4.41 13.99 -37.44
N SER A 64 -5.69 13.91 -37.08
CA SER A 64 -6.37 14.95 -36.30
C SER A 64 -5.64 15.16 -34.97
N PRO A 65 -5.26 16.39 -34.60
CA PRO A 65 -4.53 16.64 -33.39
C PRO A 65 -5.39 16.39 -32.14
N ILE A 66 -4.82 15.68 -31.16
CA ILE A 66 -5.40 15.48 -29.83
C ILE A 66 -4.30 15.68 -28.81
N GLU A 67 -4.48 16.58 -27.86
CA GLU A 67 -3.57 16.82 -26.76
C GLU A 67 -4.30 16.69 -25.43
N LEU A 68 -3.95 15.69 -24.62
CA LEU A 68 -4.55 15.49 -23.29
C LEU A 68 -3.97 16.50 -22.29
N LEU A 69 -4.86 17.23 -21.58
CA LEU A 69 -4.49 18.20 -20.56
C LEU A 69 -4.83 17.72 -19.15
N THR A 70 -5.97 17.05 -19.00
CA THR A 70 -6.43 16.48 -17.73
C THR A 70 -7.18 15.16 -18.02
N PRO A 71 -6.79 14.10 -17.35
CA PRO A 71 -5.60 13.95 -16.48
C PRO A 71 -4.30 14.19 -17.25
N ASP A 72 -3.20 14.38 -16.52
CA ASP A 72 -1.85 14.57 -17.06
C ASP A 72 -1.27 13.33 -17.77
N THR A 73 -1.91 12.17 -17.57
CA THR A 73 -1.59 10.90 -18.22
C THR A 73 -2.86 10.19 -18.67
N PRO A 74 -2.81 9.33 -19.69
CA PRO A 74 -3.98 8.56 -20.16
C PRO A 74 -4.57 7.59 -19.14
N TYR A 75 -3.87 7.31 -18.05
CA TYR A 75 -4.34 6.49 -16.92
C TYR A 75 -4.26 7.29 -15.63
N LYS A 76 -5.37 7.35 -14.87
CA LYS A 76 -5.42 8.01 -13.56
C LYS A 76 -6.32 7.29 -12.58
N VAL A 77 -5.85 7.18 -11.32
CA VAL A 77 -6.66 6.71 -10.19
C VAL A 77 -7.45 7.88 -9.62
N VAL A 78 -8.75 7.68 -9.40
CA VAL A 78 -9.68 8.68 -8.84
C VAL A 78 -10.52 8.05 -7.73
N SER A 79 -10.92 8.85 -6.75
CA SER A 79 -11.77 8.39 -5.63
C SER A 79 -13.23 8.85 -5.77
N THR A 80 -13.52 9.73 -6.74
CA THR A 80 -14.85 10.32 -6.95
C THR A 80 -15.59 9.66 -8.10
N ALA A 81 -16.93 9.74 -8.08
CA ALA A 81 -17.77 9.24 -9.15
C ALA A 81 -17.83 10.18 -10.37
N LEU A 82 -17.30 11.38 -10.24
CA LEU A 82 -17.20 12.37 -11.33
C LEU A 82 -15.74 12.81 -11.43
N SER A 83 -15.25 12.90 -12.66
CA SER A 83 -13.92 13.40 -12.98
C SER A 83 -13.95 14.16 -14.29
N ASN A 84 -13.10 15.16 -14.43
CA ASN A 84 -13.04 15.96 -15.63
C ASN A 84 -11.93 15.45 -16.55
N ILE A 85 -12.26 15.24 -17.84
CA ILE A 85 -11.31 14.95 -18.91
C ILE A 85 -11.24 16.22 -19.77
N VAL A 86 -10.05 16.82 -19.88
CA VAL A 86 -9.81 18.02 -20.67
C VAL A 86 -8.74 17.72 -21.70
N PHE A 87 -9.00 18.08 -22.94
CA PHE A 87 -8.06 17.92 -24.04
C PHE A 87 -8.25 19.03 -25.09
N ASN A 88 -7.21 19.27 -25.86
CA ASN A 88 -7.26 20.20 -26.99
C ASN A 88 -7.42 19.42 -28.30
N VAL A 89 -8.20 19.97 -29.20
CA VAL A 89 -8.34 19.55 -30.59
C VAL A 89 -8.26 20.78 -31.49
N ARG A 90 -8.24 20.58 -32.79
CA ARG A 90 -8.36 21.71 -33.72
C ARG A 90 -9.79 22.29 -33.63
N GLU A 91 -9.92 23.62 -33.67
CA GLU A 91 -11.20 24.30 -33.76
C GLU A 91 -12.03 23.77 -34.96
N GLY A 92 -13.34 23.58 -34.75
CA GLY A 92 -14.25 23.02 -35.75
C GLY A 92 -14.16 21.50 -35.94
N SER A 93 -13.36 20.78 -35.16
CA SER A 93 -13.34 19.32 -35.21
C SER A 93 -14.62 18.71 -34.66
N THR A 94 -15.00 17.54 -35.20
CA THR A 94 -15.99 16.68 -34.57
C THR A 94 -15.31 15.78 -33.54
N VAL A 95 -16.00 15.59 -32.40
CA VAL A 95 -15.48 14.80 -31.26
C VAL A 95 -16.54 13.81 -30.83
N THR A 96 -16.18 12.52 -30.77
CA THR A 96 -17.02 11.53 -30.11
C THR A 96 -16.30 10.93 -28.91
N ILE A 97 -17.06 10.63 -27.85
CA ILE A 97 -16.56 9.95 -26.65
C ILE A 97 -17.41 8.71 -26.43
N ASN A 98 -16.79 7.54 -26.45
CA ASN A 98 -17.49 6.24 -26.42
C ASN A 98 -18.59 6.10 -27.48
N GLY A 99 -18.39 6.73 -28.66
CA GLY A 99 -19.31 6.68 -29.77
C GLY A 99 -20.47 7.70 -29.71
N GLU A 100 -20.58 8.48 -28.64
CA GLU A 100 -21.56 9.59 -28.53
C GLU A 100 -20.93 10.88 -28.99
N ASP A 101 -21.72 11.74 -29.67
CA ASP A 101 -21.25 13.02 -30.21
C ASP A 101 -21.18 14.10 -29.13
N TYR A 102 -20.00 14.68 -28.98
CA TYR A 102 -19.69 15.79 -28.07
C TYR A 102 -19.05 16.99 -28.78
N SER A 103 -19.30 17.13 -30.08
CA SER A 103 -18.71 18.21 -30.88
C SER A 103 -19.12 19.60 -30.39
N ASP A 104 -20.27 19.73 -29.71
CA ASP A 104 -20.71 20.96 -29.08
C ASP A 104 -19.81 21.47 -27.95
N LEU A 105 -19.00 20.54 -27.36
CA LEU A 105 -18.03 20.89 -26.32
C LEU A 105 -16.74 21.50 -26.87
N VAL A 106 -16.53 21.47 -28.18
CA VAL A 106 -15.34 22.07 -28.80
C VAL A 106 -15.42 23.58 -28.66
N ASN A 107 -14.50 24.14 -27.88
CA ASN A 107 -14.46 25.58 -27.66
C ASN A 107 -13.89 26.25 -28.91
N THR A 108 -14.62 27.24 -29.47
CA THR A 108 -14.21 28.01 -30.63
C THR A 108 -12.98 28.86 -30.40
N GLU A 109 -12.65 29.17 -29.13
CA GLU A 109 -11.40 29.82 -28.73
C GLU A 109 -10.31 28.82 -28.40
N GLY A 110 -9.73 28.15 -29.41
CA GLY A 110 -8.58 27.26 -29.27
C GLY A 110 -8.90 25.76 -29.22
N GLY A 111 -10.13 25.34 -29.50
CA GLY A 111 -10.46 23.92 -29.64
C GLY A 111 -10.39 23.11 -28.32
N ARG A 112 -10.58 23.76 -27.18
CA ARG A 112 -10.52 23.09 -25.86
C ARG A 112 -11.84 22.40 -25.55
N VAL A 113 -11.76 21.08 -25.23
CA VAL A 113 -12.88 20.26 -24.81
C VAL A 113 -12.78 19.96 -23.32
N SER A 114 -13.87 20.16 -22.57
CA SER A 114 -13.98 19.80 -21.16
C SER A 114 -15.16 18.85 -20.96
N TYR A 115 -14.89 17.59 -20.68
CA TYR A 115 -15.88 16.54 -20.52
C TYR A 115 -15.96 16.06 -19.08
N ASN A 116 -17.16 16.14 -18.48
CA ASN A 116 -17.44 15.64 -17.14
C ASN A 116 -17.75 14.14 -17.21
N ALA A 117 -16.71 13.32 -17.01
CA ALA A 117 -16.80 11.87 -17.06
C ALA A 117 -17.49 11.31 -15.81
N THR A 118 -18.51 10.47 -16.02
CA THR A 118 -19.09 9.64 -14.97
C THR A 118 -18.24 8.38 -14.81
N VAL A 119 -17.56 8.26 -13.66
CA VAL A 119 -16.65 7.16 -13.36
C VAL A 119 -17.39 6.12 -12.50
N GLN A 120 -18.14 5.25 -13.15
CA GLN A 120 -18.92 4.15 -12.56
C GLN A 120 -18.92 2.94 -13.48
N PRO A 121 -18.81 1.71 -12.94
CA PRO A 121 -18.69 1.33 -11.52
C PRO A 121 -17.31 1.63 -10.93
N ILE A 122 -17.07 1.18 -9.70
CA ILE A 122 -15.72 1.11 -9.11
C ILE A 122 -14.86 0.17 -9.96
N GLY A 123 -13.60 0.52 -10.20
CA GLY A 123 -12.70 -0.17 -11.10
C GLY A 123 -12.40 0.65 -12.35
N GLU A 124 -12.02 0.00 -13.41
CA GLU A 124 -11.68 0.62 -14.68
C GLU A 124 -12.90 1.23 -15.38
N ASN A 125 -12.75 2.48 -15.80
CA ASN A 125 -13.69 3.20 -16.66
C ASN A 125 -12.91 3.75 -17.84
N VAL A 126 -13.21 3.25 -19.04
CA VAL A 126 -12.48 3.56 -20.26
C VAL A 126 -13.28 4.56 -21.09
N PHE A 127 -12.63 5.62 -21.52
CA PHE A 127 -13.18 6.67 -22.38
C PHE A 127 -12.38 6.69 -23.68
N GLN A 128 -13.01 6.24 -24.77
CA GLN A 128 -12.43 6.30 -26.09
C GLN A 128 -12.85 7.63 -26.76
N ILE A 129 -11.89 8.49 -26.99
CA ILE A 129 -12.08 9.79 -27.64
C ILE A 129 -11.65 9.63 -29.09
N VAL A 130 -12.54 10.00 -30.01
CA VAL A 130 -12.24 10.00 -31.44
C VAL A 130 -12.46 11.41 -31.98
N VAL A 131 -11.49 11.90 -32.75
CA VAL A 131 -11.49 13.27 -33.30
C VAL A 131 -11.32 13.23 -34.80
N ARG A 132 -12.12 14.05 -35.50
CA ARG A 132 -12.03 14.28 -36.91
C ARG A 132 -11.92 15.78 -37.18
N SER A 133 -10.76 16.20 -37.65
CA SER A 133 -10.51 17.57 -38.07
C SER A 133 -10.56 17.67 -39.60
N GLN A 134 -10.95 18.82 -40.08
CA GLN A 134 -10.97 19.08 -41.53
C GLN A 134 -9.56 18.84 -42.14
N TYR A 135 -9.51 18.15 -43.28
CA TYR A 135 -8.27 17.80 -43.98
C TYR A 135 -7.30 16.91 -43.18
N CYS A 136 -7.79 16.17 -42.21
CA CYS A 136 -6.98 15.26 -41.42
C CYS A 136 -7.64 13.86 -41.35
N ARG A 137 -6.82 12.85 -41.19
CA ARG A 137 -7.32 11.51 -40.86
C ARG A 137 -7.93 11.52 -39.45
N GLU A 138 -8.86 10.60 -39.23
CA GLU A 138 -9.38 10.33 -37.89
C GLU A 138 -8.24 9.94 -36.94
N ASN A 139 -8.30 10.45 -35.72
CA ASN A 139 -7.39 10.09 -34.64
C ASN A 139 -8.17 9.71 -33.39
N SER A 140 -7.60 8.82 -32.58
CA SER A 140 -8.24 8.38 -31.35
C SER A 140 -7.25 8.34 -30.18
N MET A 141 -7.78 8.58 -28.98
CA MET A 141 -7.07 8.48 -27.72
C MET A 141 -7.94 7.76 -26.69
N THR A 142 -7.35 6.90 -25.91
CA THR A 142 -8.04 6.22 -24.81
C THR A 142 -7.59 6.80 -23.49
N VAL A 143 -8.55 7.23 -22.66
CA VAL A 143 -8.31 7.68 -21.28
C VAL A 143 -8.98 6.68 -20.34
N THR A 144 -8.20 6.12 -19.40
CA THR A 144 -8.68 5.20 -18.39
C THR A 144 -8.67 5.86 -17.02
N LEU A 145 -9.85 5.95 -16.40
CA LEU A 145 -10.02 6.43 -15.03
C LEU A 145 -10.35 5.23 -14.15
N TYR A 146 -9.41 4.84 -13.28
CA TYR A 146 -9.62 3.76 -12.33
C TYR A 146 -10.21 4.32 -11.04
N ARG A 147 -11.48 4.01 -10.76
CA ARG A 147 -12.14 4.44 -9.53
C ARG A 147 -11.87 3.46 -8.41
N GLU A 148 -11.16 3.93 -7.38
CA GLU A 148 -10.95 3.18 -6.15
C GLU A 148 -11.95 3.56 -5.06
N LYS A 149 -12.13 2.66 -4.07
CA LYS A 149 -12.87 2.99 -2.85
C LYS A 149 -11.99 3.81 -1.93
N GLN A 150 -12.55 4.86 -1.35
CA GLN A 150 -11.90 5.56 -0.25
C GLN A 150 -11.81 4.63 0.96
N GLU A 151 -10.65 4.60 1.60
CA GLU A 151 -10.47 3.98 2.91
C GLU A 151 -11.23 4.77 3.99
N ILE A 152 -11.59 4.08 5.06
CA ILE A 152 -12.11 4.71 6.28
C ILE A 152 -10.98 4.89 7.29
N PRO A 153 -11.05 5.89 8.20
CA PRO A 153 -10.08 6.00 9.27
C PRO A 153 -10.18 4.77 10.20
N LEU A 154 -9.05 4.31 10.71
CA LEU A 154 -8.94 3.31 11.78
C LEU A 154 -7.68 3.62 12.58
N ASP A 155 -7.86 4.33 13.69
CA ASP A 155 -6.77 4.86 14.49
C ASP A 155 -6.74 4.18 15.86
N LEU A 156 -5.58 3.62 16.21
CA LEU A 156 -5.34 3.12 17.55
C LEU A 156 -5.06 4.30 18.50
N ALA A 157 -5.43 4.15 19.76
CA ALA A 157 -5.07 5.14 20.77
C ALA A 157 -3.54 5.33 20.85
N SER A 158 -3.09 6.57 20.97
CA SER A 158 -1.67 6.92 20.94
C SER A 158 -0.86 6.32 22.12
N ASP A 159 -1.54 5.90 23.19
CA ASP A 159 -0.98 5.30 24.40
C ASP A 159 -1.00 3.76 24.39
N ILE A 160 -1.31 3.13 23.25
CA ILE A 160 -1.33 1.68 23.16
C ILE A 160 0.08 1.12 23.41
N ALA A 161 0.17 0.18 24.36
CA ALA A 161 1.45 -0.39 24.74
C ALA A 161 1.97 -1.38 23.67
N THR A 162 3.27 -1.38 23.45
CA THR A 162 4.00 -2.36 22.61
C THR A 162 4.54 -3.54 23.41
N SER A 163 4.35 -3.54 24.73
CA SER A 163 4.74 -4.63 25.63
C SER A 163 3.69 -4.86 26.72
N ALA A 164 3.53 -6.10 27.14
CA ALA A 164 2.60 -6.49 28.20
C ALA A 164 3.20 -7.53 29.12
N SER A 165 2.94 -7.41 30.44
CA SER A 165 3.25 -8.43 31.43
C SER A 165 2.00 -9.20 31.89
N SER A 166 0.81 -8.69 31.56
CA SER A 166 -0.47 -9.37 31.73
C SER A 166 -0.85 -10.12 30.44
N SER A 167 -1.50 -11.27 30.59
CA SER A 167 -2.05 -12.03 29.46
C SER A 167 -3.23 -11.33 28.76
N THR A 168 -3.67 -10.18 29.26
CA THR A 168 -4.72 -9.36 28.67
C THR A 168 -4.33 -7.90 28.64
N MET A 169 -4.76 -7.18 27.61
CA MET A 169 -4.55 -5.74 27.43
C MET A 169 -5.81 -5.08 26.86
N LEU A 170 -6.23 -3.97 27.42
CA LEU A 170 -7.31 -3.17 26.86
C LEU A 170 -6.78 -2.39 25.66
N VAL A 171 -7.38 -2.61 24.51
CA VAL A 171 -7.13 -1.87 23.26
C VAL A 171 -8.26 -0.88 23.04
N ARG A 172 -7.93 0.37 22.75
CA ARG A 172 -8.87 1.42 22.36
C ARG A 172 -8.54 1.90 20.97
N ALA A 173 -9.57 2.15 20.17
CA ALA A 173 -9.44 2.65 18.80
C ALA A 173 -10.65 3.46 18.40
N THR A 174 -10.51 4.19 17.28
CA THR A 174 -11.59 4.94 16.65
C THR A 174 -11.67 4.63 15.17
N THR A 175 -12.88 4.64 14.62
CA THR A 175 -13.14 4.50 13.18
C THR A 175 -14.38 5.29 12.80
N LEU A 176 -14.86 5.13 11.56
CA LEU A 176 -16.09 5.76 11.11
C LEU A 176 -17.29 5.18 11.89
N PRO A 177 -18.18 6.03 12.45
CA PRO A 177 -19.39 5.57 13.12
C PRO A 177 -20.24 4.65 12.23
N GLY A 178 -20.65 3.50 12.76
CA GLY A 178 -21.42 2.49 12.02
C GLY A 178 -20.57 1.53 11.15
N ALA A 179 -19.24 1.64 11.19
CA ALA A 179 -18.37 0.64 10.56
C ALA A 179 -18.47 -0.71 11.26
N VAL A 180 -18.31 -1.80 10.50
CA VAL A 180 -18.20 -3.17 11.03
C VAL A 180 -16.74 -3.43 11.34
N VAL A 181 -16.41 -3.64 12.61
CA VAL A 181 -15.03 -3.86 13.08
C VAL A 181 -14.84 -5.31 13.49
N LYS A 182 -13.76 -5.92 12.97
CA LYS A 182 -13.33 -7.27 13.37
C LYS A 182 -11.92 -7.21 13.91
N VAL A 183 -11.68 -7.95 14.99
CA VAL A 183 -10.35 -8.17 15.57
C VAL A 183 -9.92 -9.59 15.24
N LEU A 184 -8.91 -9.71 14.40
CA LEU A 184 -8.30 -10.97 14.04
C LEU A 184 -7.03 -11.15 14.89
N SER A 185 -6.96 -12.25 15.60
CA SER A 185 -5.77 -12.63 16.36
C SER A 185 -5.51 -14.11 16.09
N PRO A 186 -4.28 -14.63 16.19
CA PRO A 186 -4.03 -16.05 16.05
C PRO A 186 -4.80 -16.90 17.07
N TYR A 187 -5.35 -16.31 18.12
CA TYR A 187 -5.98 -17.00 19.23
C TYR A 187 -7.48 -16.77 19.37
N TYR A 188 -8.04 -15.75 18.73
CA TYR A 188 -9.49 -15.54 18.74
C TYR A 188 -9.91 -14.58 17.61
N ASP A 189 -11.16 -14.77 17.21
CA ASP A 189 -11.86 -13.90 16.26
C ASP A 189 -12.94 -13.15 17.03
N LEU A 190 -12.97 -11.84 16.95
CA LEU A 190 -13.89 -10.98 17.70
C LEU A 190 -14.52 -9.94 16.79
N ASP A 191 -15.84 -9.96 16.70
CA ASP A 191 -16.63 -8.91 16.06
C ASP A 191 -16.98 -7.84 17.09
N ILE A 192 -16.66 -6.59 16.77
CA ILE A 192 -17.04 -5.43 17.58
C ILE A 192 -18.43 -4.97 17.14
N THR A 193 -19.44 -5.30 17.95
CA THR A 193 -20.83 -4.95 17.67
C THR A 193 -21.30 -3.68 18.38
N SER A 194 -20.53 -3.17 19.34
CA SER A 194 -20.82 -1.97 20.12
C SER A 194 -19.79 -0.89 19.85
N MET A 195 -20.25 0.24 19.35
CA MET A 195 -19.43 1.39 19.02
C MET A 195 -20.13 2.66 19.51
N ALA A 196 -19.38 3.61 20.04
CA ALA A 196 -19.92 4.91 20.43
C ALA A 196 -20.30 5.76 19.20
N THR A 197 -21.11 6.81 19.40
CA THR A 197 -21.56 7.69 18.32
C THR A 197 -20.43 8.45 17.64
N ASP A 198 -19.29 8.57 18.29
CA ASP A 198 -18.04 9.16 17.74
C ASP A 198 -17.17 8.14 17.00
N GLY A 199 -17.60 6.89 16.88
CA GLY A 199 -16.84 5.81 16.27
C GLY A 199 -15.81 5.15 17.18
N SER A 200 -15.75 5.49 18.47
CA SER A 200 -14.83 4.86 19.41
C SER A 200 -15.31 3.47 19.85
N PHE A 201 -14.35 2.56 20.01
CA PHE A 201 -14.58 1.20 20.48
C PHE A 201 -13.39 0.69 21.30
N SER A 202 -13.62 -0.38 22.06
CA SER A 202 -12.56 -1.03 22.82
C SER A 202 -12.79 -2.52 22.96
N PHE A 203 -11.72 -3.28 23.15
CA PHE A 203 -11.77 -4.71 23.39
C PHE A 203 -10.60 -5.17 24.25
N GLN A 204 -10.70 -6.37 24.83
CA GLN A 204 -9.63 -7.04 25.56
C GLN A 204 -8.86 -7.95 24.60
N ALA A 205 -7.62 -7.56 24.25
CA ALA A 205 -6.68 -8.46 23.61
C ALA A 205 -6.19 -9.53 24.60
N LYS A 206 -5.97 -10.76 24.13
CA LYS A 206 -5.44 -11.88 24.93
C LYS A 206 -4.14 -12.37 24.33
N PHE A 207 -3.18 -12.66 25.21
CA PHE A 207 -1.85 -13.15 24.84
C PHE A 207 -1.60 -14.47 25.58
N ASP A 208 -1.35 -15.53 24.85
CA ASP A 208 -0.96 -16.84 25.39
C ASP A 208 0.41 -17.28 24.90
N LYS A 209 0.91 -16.65 23.84
CA LYS A 209 2.24 -16.88 23.31
C LYS A 209 3.22 -15.83 23.84
N ILE A 210 4.33 -16.30 24.44
CA ILE A 210 5.41 -15.44 24.91
C ILE A 210 6.16 -14.86 23.70
N GLY A 211 6.52 -13.58 23.79
CA GLY A 211 7.11 -12.83 22.70
C GLY A 211 6.09 -12.02 21.92
N ASP A 212 6.34 -11.80 20.64
CA ASP A 212 5.52 -10.93 19.81
C ASP A 212 4.17 -11.58 19.46
N ASN A 213 3.11 -10.83 19.74
CA ASN A 213 1.73 -11.14 19.38
C ASN A 213 1.21 -10.01 18.50
N THR A 214 0.70 -10.36 17.32
CA THR A 214 0.15 -9.38 16.39
C THR A 214 -1.36 -9.29 16.57
N ILE A 215 -1.84 -8.09 16.87
CA ILE A 215 -3.26 -7.76 16.87
C ILE A 215 -3.57 -7.17 15.50
N ILE A 216 -4.55 -7.76 14.79
CA ILE A 216 -5.01 -7.29 13.49
C ILE A 216 -6.43 -6.81 13.65
N ILE A 217 -6.69 -5.57 13.26
CA ILE A 217 -8.01 -4.96 13.29
C ILE A 217 -8.39 -4.60 11.86
N THR A 218 -9.58 -4.94 11.43
CA THR A 218 -10.16 -4.52 10.16
C THR A 218 -11.43 -3.73 10.41
N ALA A 219 -11.67 -2.73 9.60
CA ALA A 219 -12.89 -1.94 9.64
C ALA A 219 -13.48 -1.83 8.24
N ASP A 220 -14.76 -2.18 8.12
CA ASP A 220 -15.53 -2.17 6.89
C ASP A 220 -16.71 -1.19 6.97
N TYR A 221 -16.97 -0.47 5.90
CA TYR A 221 -18.13 0.40 5.78
C TYR A 221 -18.71 0.32 4.36
N PRO A 222 -20.05 0.28 4.18
CA PRO A 222 -20.65 0.19 2.85
C PRO A 222 -20.12 1.25 1.88
N GLY A 223 -19.66 0.83 0.71
CA GLY A 223 -19.13 1.73 -0.34
C GLY A 223 -17.72 2.28 -0.10
N LYS A 224 -17.04 1.88 0.97
CA LYS A 224 -15.66 2.24 1.28
C LYS A 224 -14.71 1.05 1.15
N ALA A 225 -13.41 1.30 1.06
CA ALA A 225 -12.41 0.24 1.15
C ALA A 225 -12.24 -0.21 2.60
N THR A 226 -11.97 -1.50 2.81
CA THR A 226 -11.61 -2.06 4.11
C THR A 226 -10.29 -1.49 4.56
N THR A 227 -10.25 -0.94 5.76
CA THR A 227 -8.99 -0.53 6.39
C THR A 227 -8.50 -1.60 7.34
N ARG A 228 -7.19 -1.85 7.35
CA ARG A 228 -6.52 -2.86 8.17
C ARG A 228 -5.37 -2.24 8.91
N VAL A 229 -5.32 -2.46 10.23
CA VAL A 229 -4.22 -2.02 11.10
C VAL A 229 -3.65 -3.21 11.84
N GLU A 230 -2.33 -3.26 11.95
CA GLU A 230 -1.60 -4.26 12.73
C GLU A 230 -0.86 -3.57 13.88
N HIS A 231 -0.91 -4.19 15.06
CA HIS A 231 -0.16 -3.75 16.22
C HIS A 231 0.53 -4.93 16.89
N ILE A 232 1.83 -4.82 17.10
CA ILE A 232 2.63 -5.88 17.71
C ILE A 232 2.83 -5.56 19.19
N VAL A 233 2.50 -6.55 20.03
CA VAL A 233 2.72 -6.47 21.49
C VAL A 233 3.64 -7.60 21.92
N ASN A 234 4.75 -7.25 22.53
CA ASN A 234 5.68 -8.21 23.11
C ASN A 234 5.17 -8.60 24.51
N TYR A 235 4.61 -9.81 24.63
CA TYR A 235 4.09 -10.35 25.88
C TYR A 235 5.14 -11.17 26.61
N VAL A 236 5.52 -10.74 27.81
CA VAL A 236 6.37 -11.51 28.72
C VAL A 236 5.71 -11.49 30.12
N PRO A 237 5.19 -12.62 30.63
CA PRO A 237 4.60 -12.69 31.95
C PRO A 237 5.58 -12.18 33.00
N ASN A 238 5.07 -11.62 34.11
CA ASN A 238 5.92 -11.27 35.24
C ASN A 238 6.67 -12.49 35.79
N ILE A 239 7.79 -12.29 36.50
CA ILE A 239 8.65 -13.39 36.96
C ILE A 239 7.93 -14.44 37.80
N VAL A 240 6.96 -14.05 38.60
CA VAL A 240 6.22 -15.01 39.46
C VAL A 240 5.43 -15.97 38.62
N ASP A 241 4.72 -15.47 37.62
CA ASP A 241 3.91 -16.30 36.72
C ASP A 241 4.79 -17.04 35.72
N TYR A 242 5.90 -16.44 35.30
CA TYR A 242 6.88 -17.04 34.42
C TYR A 242 7.56 -18.24 35.08
N SER A 243 8.06 -18.08 36.31
CA SER A 243 8.76 -19.14 37.06
C SER A 243 7.84 -20.30 37.45
N LYS A 244 6.56 -20.05 37.75
CA LYS A 244 5.57 -21.11 38.04
C LYS A 244 5.33 -22.04 36.87
N ARG A 245 5.50 -21.55 35.63
CA ARG A 245 5.33 -22.32 34.39
C ARG A 245 6.61 -23.01 33.93
N ALA A 246 7.73 -22.75 34.59
CA ALA A 246 9.04 -23.24 34.15
C ALA A 246 9.24 -24.73 34.46
N TRP A 247 9.72 -25.45 33.46
CA TRP A 247 10.24 -26.80 33.60
C TRP A 247 11.74 -26.76 33.90
N SER A 248 12.29 -27.84 34.44
CA SER A 248 13.74 -27.91 34.70
C SER A 248 14.48 -28.27 33.42
N ALA A 249 15.34 -27.39 32.92
CA ALA A 249 16.11 -27.64 31.72
C ALA A 249 17.05 -28.84 31.89
N THR A 250 17.58 -29.06 33.10
CA THR A 250 18.43 -30.24 33.39
C THR A 250 17.64 -31.55 33.35
N ARG A 251 16.51 -31.60 34.08
CA ARG A 251 15.67 -32.81 34.14
C ARG A 251 15.04 -33.14 32.81
N ASP A 252 14.56 -32.13 32.10
CA ASP A 252 13.72 -32.28 30.89
C ASP A 252 14.53 -32.06 29.60
N TYR A 253 15.89 -32.10 29.67
CA TYR A 253 16.79 -31.79 28.56
C TYR A 253 16.55 -32.68 27.32
N THR A 254 16.39 -33.99 27.53
CA THR A 254 16.14 -34.95 26.44
C THR A 254 14.80 -34.65 25.75
N ASP A 255 13.77 -34.32 26.53
CA ASP A 255 12.49 -33.97 25.99
C ASP A 255 12.56 -32.62 25.22
N LEU A 256 13.27 -31.62 25.78
CA LEU A 256 13.52 -30.35 25.08
C LEU A 256 14.22 -30.57 23.74
N LEU A 257 15.21 -31.42 23.69
CA LEU A 257 15.98 -31.72 22.47
C LEU A 257 15.13 -32.46 21.42
N ASN A 258 14.32 -33.44 21.84
CA ASN A 258 13.55 -34.30 20.92
C ASN A 258 12.23 -33.66 20.47
N ASN A 259 11.66 -32.79 21.26
CA ASN A 259 10.32 -32.21 21.02
C ASN A 259 10.39 -30.67 20.91
N LEU A 260 11.49 -30.12 20.39
CA LEU A 260 11.78 -28.70 20.36
C LEU A 260 10.64 -27.86 19.74
N ASP A 261 10.16 -28.29 18.57
CA ASP A 261 9.10 -27.54 17.84
C ASP A 261 7.79 -27.48 18.64
N LEU A 262 7.43 -28.58 19.31
CA LEU A 262 6.27 -28.60 20.19
C LEU A 262 6.45 -27.68 21.40
N ARG A 263 7.65 -27.67 21.98
CA ARG A 263 7.98 -26.80 23.13
C ARG A 263 8.00 -25.34 22.75
N LYS A 264 8.51 -25.01 21.54
CA LYS A 264 8.43 -23.69 20.96
C LYS A 264 6.98 -23.26 20.69
N ALA A 265 6.18 -24.11 20.06
CA ALA A 265 4.77 -23.81 19.75
C ALA A 265 3.94 -23.49 21.02
N ASN A 266 4.25 -24.19 22.12
CA ASN A 266 3.59 -23.99 23.42
C ASN A 266 4.21 -22.87 24.27
N SER A 267 5.17 -22.12 23.77
CA SER A 267 5.94 -21.14 24.53
C SER A 267 6.46 -21.72 25.87
N GLN A 268 7.00 -22.96 25.82
CA GLN A 268 7.46 -23.63 27.02
C GLN A 268 8.63 -22.89 27.65
N ILE A 269 8.52 -22.63 28.94
CA ILE A 269 9.53 -21.95 29.75
C ILE A 269 10.40 -22.98 30.46
N TYR A 270 11.70 -22.69 30.55
CA TYR A 270 12.67 -23.51 31.28
C TYR A 270 13.40 -22.70 32.32
N GLU A 271 13.57 -23.31 33.51
CA GLU A 271 14.53 -22.89 34.52
C GLU A 271 15.86 -23.59 34.21
N CYS A 272 16.90 -22.82 33.94
CA CYS A 272 18.23 -23.26 33.63
C CYS A 272 19.17 -22.90 34.80
N LYS A 273 19.70 -23.87 35.51
CA LYS A 273 20.72 -23.71 36.57
C LYS A 273 22.04 -24.29 36.07
N GLY A 274 23.06 -23.47 35.96
CA GLY A 274 24.31 -23.94 35.42
C GLY A 274 25.34 -22.84 35.25
N VAL A 275 26.38 -23.13 34.49
CA VAL A 275 27.55 -22.27 34.27
C VAL A 275 27.55 -21.77 32.84
N ILE A 276 27.76 -20.47 32.63
CA ILE A 276 28.07 -19.90 31.31
C ILE A 276 29.48 -20.35 30.91
N THR A 277 29.58 -21.21 29.91
CA THR A 277 30.86 -21.81 29.50
C THR A 277 31.61 -20.97 28.47
N SER A 278 30.89 -20.24 27.62
CA SER A 278 31.48 -19.29 26.67
C SER A 278 30.48 -18.27 26.20
N ILE A 279 30.93 -17.05 25.93
CA ILE A 279 30.13 -15.96 25.36
C ILE A 279 30.51 -15.80 23.90
N GLU A 280 29.53 -15.97 22.97
CA GLU A 280 29.78 -15.92 21.53
C GLU A 280 29.58 -14.51 20.98
N THR A 281 28.55 -13.80 21.47
CA THR A 281 28.26 -12.41 21.07
C THR A 281 27.90 -11.55 22.28
N THR A 282 28.10 -10.23 22.17
CA THR A 282 27.84 -9.28 23.27
C THR A 282 26.58 -8.41 23.06
N LYS A 283 26.06 -8.31 21.80
CA LYS A 283 24.87 -7.49 21.48
C LYS A 283 24.06 -8.13 20.37
N PRO A 284 22.95 -8.84 20.65
CA PRO A 284 22.56 -9.32 21.98
C PRO A 284 23.62 -10.27 22.53
N GLN A 285 23.70 -10.36 23.88
CA GLN A 285 24.62 -11.30 24.47
C GLN A 285 24.10 -12.72 24.27
N ARG A 286 24.91 -13.56 23.63
CA ARG A 286 24.63 -14.98 23.38
C ARG A 286 25.76 -15.84 23.91
N ALA A 287 25.39 -16.94 24.51
CA ALA A 287 26.36 -17.79 25.24
C ALA A 287 25.94 -19.24 25.18
N TYR A 288 26.93 -20.10 25.41
CA TYR A 288 26.69 -21.51 25.78
C TYR A 288 26.61 -21.62 27.29
N MET A 289 25.64 -22.39 27.77
CA MET A 289 25.41 -22.68 29.18
C MET A 289 25.38 -24.18 29.40
N ASN A 290 26.22 -24.69 30.34
CA ASN A 290 26.11 -26.06 30.78
C ASN A 290 25.16 -26.16 31.99
N VAL A 291 24.02 -26.85 31.81
CA VAL A 291 23.05 -27.15 32.87
C VAL A 291 23.17 -28.56 33.43
N GLY A 292 24.15 -29.33 32.94
CA GLY A 292 24.51 -30.63 33.44
C GLY A 292 25.67 -30.58 34.46
N THR A 293 26.36 -31.70 34.59
CA THR A 293 27.62 -31.80 35.38
C THR A 293 28.82 -31.69 34.46
N GLU A 294 30.03 -31.62 35.02
CA GLU A 294 31.27 -31.66 34.23
C GLU A 294 31.41 -33.01 33.47
N ASP A 295 31.07 -34.13 34.15
CA ASP A 295 31.17 -35.48 33.56
C ASP A 295 30.04 -35.77 32.56
N ASN A 296 28.90 -35.09 32.67
CA ASN A 296 27.77 -35.23 31.74
C ASN A 296 27.21 -33.83 31.39
N PRO A 297 27.86 -33.12 30.45
CA PRO A 297 27.48 -31.78 30.08
C PRO A 297 26.17 -31.77 29.25
N LEU A 298 25.24 -30.92 29.66
CA LEU A 298 23.99 -30.64 28.96
C LEU A 298 24.02 -29.17 28.50
N ILE A 299 24.32 -28.96 27.23
CA ILE A 299 24.63 -27.64 26.70
C ILE A 299 23.40 -27.00 26.09
N LEU A 300 23.06 -25.82 26.55
CA LEU A 300 22.05 -24.91 25.95
C LEU A 300 22.77 -23.78 25.24
N TYR A 301 22.13 -23.25 24.18
CA TYR A 301 22.45 -21.94 23.60
C TYR A 301 21.46 -20.95 24.16
N VAL A 302 21.93 -19.84 24.73
CA VAL A 302 21.07 -18.88 25.42
C VAL A 302 21.31 -17.46 24.90
N GLU A 303 20.24 -16.74 24.65
CA GLU A 303 20.27 -15.32 24.29
C GLU A 303 19.74 -14.47 25.45
N ASN A 304 20.49 -13.44 25.82
CA ASN A 304 20.16 -12.59 26.94
C ASN A 304 19.21 -11.47 26.54
N SER A 305 17.97 -11.56 26.99
CA SER A 305 16.98 -10.49 26.94
C SER A 305 16.69 -9.90 28.35
N SER A 306 17.46 -10.33 29.36
CA SER A 306 17.40 -9.80 30.73
C SER A 306 18.23 -8.52 30.86
N LYS A 307 18.13 -7.87 32.03
CA LYS A 307 18.92 -6.65 32.36
C LYS A 307 20.30 -6.98 32.94
N THR A 308 20.60 -8.27 33.21
CA THR A 308 21.83 -8.72 33.89
C THR A 308 22.81 -9.21 32.84
N THR A 309 24.01 -8.66 32.78
CA THR A 309 25.12 -9.14 31.96
C THR A 309 25.70 -10.42 32.53
N TRP A 310 25.99 -11.41 31.69
CA TRP A 310 26.62 -12.66 32.08
C TRP A 310 28.13 -12.58 31.93
N GLU A 311 28.81 -13.38 32.75
CA GLU A 311 30.27 -13.56 32.72
C GLU A 311 30.59 -15.05 32.51
N GLU A 312 31.66 -15.35 31.76
CA GLU A 312 32.13 -16.71 31.55
C GLU A 312 32.62 -17.31 32.88
N GLY A 313 32.37 -18.59 33.08
CA GLY A 313 32.72 -19.34 34.31
C GLY A 313 31.77 -19.07 35.50
N GLN A 314 30.84 -18.15 35.35
CA GLN A 314 29.90 -17.81 36.44
C GLN A 314 28.64 -18.67 36.36
N SER A 315 28.09 -18.97 37.55
CA SER A 315 26.85 -19.77 37.68
C SER A 315 25.65 -18.91 37.84
N TYR A 316 24.62 -19.19 37.05
CA TYR A 316 23.35 -18.43 37.07
C TYR A 316 22.15 -19.37 37.17
N ARG A 317 21.03 -18.80 37.63
CA ARG A 317 19.68 -19.31 37.44
C ARG A 317 18.97 -18.45 36.41
N LEU A 318 18.75 -19.00 35.23
CA LEU A 318 18.10 -18.32 34.11
C LEU A 318 16.69 -18.86 33.92
N TYR A 319 15.79 -17.98 33.51
CA TYR A 319 14.46 -18.38 33.03
C TYR A 319 14.29 -17.90 31.60
N GLY A 320 14.07 -18.85 30.67
CA GLY A 320 13.96 -18.60 29.24
C GLY A 320 12.89 -19.43 28.55
N ASP A 321 12.36 -18.92 27.46
CA ASP A 321 11.43 -19.61 26.58
C ASP A 321 12.14 -20.13 25.34
N VAL A 322 11.61 -21.21 24.74
CA VAL A 322 12.23 -21.89 23.60
C VAL A 322 12.11 -21.03 22.35
N TYR A 323 13.23 -20.72 21.74
CA TYR A 323 13.31 -20.01 20.47
C TYR A 323 13.51 -20.95 19.28
N GLY A 324 14.42 -21.91 19.40
CA GLY A 324 14.76 -22.83 18.32
C GLY A 324 15.96 -23.70 18.63
N MET A 325 16.76 -23.97 17.62
CA MET A 325 18.01 -24.74 17.72
C MET A 325 19.17 -23.97 17.09
N TYR A 326 20.33 -24.01 17.71
CA TYR A 326 21.58 -23.47 17.17
C TYR A 326 22.70 -24.47 17.38
N ASN A 327 23.46 -24.83 16.33
CA ASN A 327 24.55 -25.81 16.38
C ASN A 327 24.17 -27.10 17.13
N SER A 328 23.00 -27.67 16.83
CA SER A 328 22.43 -28.85 17.50
C SER A 328 22.22 -28.70 19.01
N LYS A 329 22.11 -27.48 19.52
CA LYS A 329 21.78 -27.17 20.91
C LYS A 329 20.46 -26.45 20.98
N PRO A 330 19.57 -26.73 21.98
CA PRO A 330 18.37 -25.98 22.18
C PRO A 330 18.70 -24.52 22.46
N TRP A 331 18.01 -23.62 21.77
CA TRP A 331 18.17 -22.16 21.91
C TRP A 331 17.01 -21.58 22.66
N LEU A 332 17.35 -20.90 23.77
CA LEU A 332 16.39 -20.22 24.65
C LEU A 332 16.63 -18.71 24.66
N ILE A 333 15.55 -17.93 24.68
CA ILE A 333 15.61 -16.51 24.98
C ILE A 333 15.38 -16.32 26.47
N VAL A 334 16.39 -15.84 27.17
CA VAL A 334 16.38 -15.64 28.61
C VAL A 334 15.76 -14.30 28.94
N ARG A 335 14.65 -14.32 29.66
CA ARG A 335 13.91 -13.12 30.08
C ARG A 335 14.33 -12.65 31.48
N TYR A 336 14.73 -13.59 32.35
CA TYR A 336 15.09 -13.30 33.73
C TYR A 336 16.37 -14.01 34.13
N THR A 337 17.26 -13.29 34.81
CA THR A 337 18.56 -13.77 35.31
C THR A 337 18.70 -13.49 36.81
N TYR A 338 19.11 -14.51 37.53
CA TYR A 338 19.40 -14.46 38.98
C TYR A 338 20.73 -15.16 39.27
N GLY A 339 21.36 -14.77 40.39
CA GLY A 339 22.43 -15.57 40.96
C GLY A 339 21.94 -16.99 41.29
N LEU A 340 22.82 -18.00 41.25
CA LEU A 340 22.41 -19.39 41.37
C LEU A 340 21.56 -19.68 42.62
N ASN A 341 21.84 -19.02 43.74
CA ASN A 341 21.17 -19.21 45.02
C ASN A 341 20.09 -18.14 45.31
N GLU A 342 19.85 -17.23 44.35
CA GLU A 342 18.80 -16.23 44.52
C GLU A 342 17.43 -16.84 44.22
N VAL A 343 16.44 -16.49 45.06
CA VAL A 343 15.05 -16.87 44.82
C VAL A 343 14.41 -15.83 43.92
N ALA A 344 13.73 -16.25 42.85
CA ALA A 344 12.96 -15.34 42.01
C ALA A 344 11.90 -14.62 42.86
N LYS A 345 12.03 -13.33 42.97
CA LYS A 345 11.07 -12.46 43.69
C LYS A 345 10.30 -11.63 42.67
N ALA A 346 9.02 -11.45 42.89
CA ALA A 346 8.26 -10.42 42.17
C ALA A 346 8.94 -9.08 42.41
N ALA A 347 9.10 -8.25 41.37
CA ALA A 347 9.40 -6.84 41.56
C ALA A 347 8.35 -6.26 42.53
N PRO A 348 8.75 -5.44 43.51
CA PRO A 348 7.78 -4.74 44.34
C PRO A 348 6.79 -4.06 43.41
N ARG A 349 5.48 -4.31 43.59
CA ARG A 349 4.47 -3.48 42.96
C ARG A 349 4.81 -2.06 43.41
N GLU A 350 5.16 -1.18 42.47
CA GLU A 350 5.10 0.25 42.73
C GLU A 350 3.62 0.53 43.01
N ILE A 351 3.30 0.57 44.30
CA ILE A 351 2.01 1.01 44.74
C ILE A 351 1.96 2.48 44.34
N PHE A 352 1.11 2.79 43.39
CA PHE A 352 0.74 4.17 43.06
C PHE A 352 0.07 4.78 44.29
N GLN A 353 0.88 5.22 45.30
CA GLN A 353 0.41 5.94 46.49
C GLN A 353 0.08 7.40 46.22
N ASN A 354 0.21 7.87 44.96
CA ASN A 354 0.02 9.28 44.63
C ASN A 354 -1.39 9.66 44.18
N GLY A 355 -2.35 8.74 44.20
CA GLY A 355 -3.73 9.03 43.75
C GLY A 355 -4.77 9.23 44.87
N TRP A 356 -4.46 8.95 46.13
CA TRP A 356 -5.48 8.90 47.19
C TRP A 356 -5.33 9.94 48.29
N LYS A 357 -4.40 10.87 48.20
CA LYS A 357 -4.23 11.93 49.22
C LYS A 357 -5.12 13.18 49.01
N ASN A 358 -5.85 13.29 47.92
CA ASN A 358 -6.69 14.47 47.65
C ASN A 358 -8.19 14.23 47.60
N ALA A 359 -8.68 13.06 48.03
CA ALA A 359 -10.12 12.75 47.99
C ALA A 359 -10.81 12.64 49.36
N CYS A 360 -10.14 13.00 50.47
CA CYS A 360 -10.76 13.07 51.77
C CYS A 360 -10.44 14.41 52.42
N ASN A 361 -11.15 15.46 51.98
CA ASN A 361 -11.28 16.67 52.79
C ASN A 361 -12.60 16.55 53.55
N PRO A 362 -12.63 16.35 54.87
CA PRO A 362 -13.86 16.35 55.62
C PRO A 362 -14.39 17.78 55.64
N LEU A 363 -15.61 18.00 55.16
CA LEU A 363 -16.39 19.18 55.41
C LEU A 363 -16.47 19.39 56.89
N GLY A 364 -15.71 20.37 57.37
CA GLY A 364 -15.79 20.89 58.71
C GLY A 364 -17.17 21.52 58.91
N ALA A 365 -17.82 21.08 59.94
CA ALA A 365 -18.99 21.73 60.54
C ALA A 365 -18.70 23.20 60.81
N MET A 366 -19.56 24.10 60.35
CA MET A 366 -19.79 25.39 61.01
C MET A 366 -21.28 25.60 61.15
N LEU A 367 -21.61 25.86 62.39
CA LEU A 367 -22.77 26.47 62.95
C LEU A 367 -23.68 27.27 62.02
#